data_e4ca894ace97e62455f2e1a3867f78cf
#
_entry.id   e4ca894ace97e62455f2e1a3867f78cf
#
_cell.length_a   1.000
_cell.length_b   1.000
_cell.length_c   1.000
_cell.angle_alpha   90.00
_cell.angle_beta   90.00
_cell.angle_gamma   90.00
#
_symmetry.space_group_name_H-M   'P 1'
#
loop_
_entity.id
_entity.type
_entity.pdbx_description
1 polymer ?
#
loop_
_entity_poly.entity_id
_entity_poly.type
_entity_poly.pdbx_seq_one_letter_code
_entity_poly.pdbx_strand_id
1 'polypeptide(L)'
;WRKRLGEEQLAALLQESLSVAHRAGALQTKDLQRVVVDTTVQEKAIAHPTDARLTHRAIQKLVDLAKREGVALRQSYLRLAKRAAIMVGRYTHAHQFKRAHRALKFLRTRLGRIIRDIRRKIEGNAALEDRFAPLLDLAVRVMQQDHRQRGQKVYALHAPEVECIGKGKARKPYEFGCKVSVITPVTAPKGGQFVLHAKALHGNPFDGHTLGPIIADLQTQTGVEVERIHVDKGYRGHSYPNRFKVWISGQVRRVTKAIRREMKRRAAVEPVIGHLKADHRMGRNYLKGRDGDRANAVLAAAGFNFHLLLRWFERLLRALFAALCRVIGSMQYA
;
A
#
# COMPACT_ATOMS: atom_id res chain seq x y z
N TRP A 1 6.94 1.45 20.06
CA TRP A 1 7.62 0.49 19.20
C TRP A 1 7.75 1.00 17.77
N ARG A 2 6.62 1.35 17.09
CA ARG A 2 6.58 1.81 15.67
C ARG A 2 7.34 3.12 15.40
N LYS A 3 7.49 4.01 16.38
CA LYS A 3 8.30 5.23 16.28
C LYS A 3 9.81 5.00 16.45
N ARG A 4 10.22 3.80 16.87
CA ARG A 4 11.62 3.45 17.12
C ARG A 4 12.28 2.75 15.92
N LEU A 5 11.50 2.20 14.99
CA LEU A 5 12.00 1.59 13.76
C LEU A 5 12.00 2.63 12.65
N GLY A 6 13.17 3.16 12.34
CA GLY A 6 13.41 4.02 11.19
C GLY A 6 13.38 3.25 9.86
N GLU A 7 13.45 3.98 8.75
CA GLU A 7 13.43 3.41 7.40
C GLU A 7 14.62 2.47 7.17
N GLU A 8 15.80 2.82 7.68
CA GLU A 8 17.03 2.02 7.61
C GLU A 8 16.90 0.68 8.32
N GLN A 9 16.36 0.67 9.54
CA GLN A 9 16.17 -0.56 10.33
C GLN A 9 15.16 -1.51 9.67
N LEU A 10 14.12 -0.95 9.04
CA LEU A 10 13.15 -1.73 8.28
C LEU A 10 13.78 -2.33 7.01
N ALA A 11 14.58 -1.56 6.28
CA ALA A 11 15.35 -2.05 5.12
C ALA A 11 16.32 -3.16 5.55
N ALA A 12 17.03 -2.97 6.67
CA ALA A 12 17.93 -3.98 7.23
C ALA A 12 17.19 -5.28 7.59
N LEU A 13 15.96 -5.21 8.09
CA LEU A 13 15.15 -6.41 8.39
C LEU A 13 14.85 -7.23 7.12
N LEU A 14 14.47 -6.57 6.03
CA LEU A 14 14.25 -7.24 4.75
C LEU A 14 15.55 -7.83 4.21
N GLN A 15 16.65 -7.06 4.26
CA GLN A 15 17.96 -7.50 3.82
C GLN A 15 18.46 -8.71 4.61
N GLU A 16 18.29 -8.71 5.95
CA GLU A 16 18.68 -9.87 6.78
C GLU A 16 17.88 -11.11 6.42
N SER A 17 16.58 -11.00 6.10
CA SER A 17 15.78 -12.14 5.64
C SER A 17 16.36 -12.77 4.36
N LEU A 18 16.89 -11.96 3.43
CA LEU A 18 17.54 -12.42 2.20
C LEU A 18 18.93 -12.99 2.48
N SER A 19 19.70 -12.37 3.36
CA SER A 19 21.01 -12.86 3.81
C SER A 19 20.92 -14.24 4.44
N VAL A 20 19.95 -14.45 5.34
CA VAL A 20 19.67 -15.77 5.95
C VAL A 20 19.25 -16.77 4.87
N ALA A 21 18.38 -16.38 3.92
CA ALA A 21 17.98 -17.26 2.83
C ALA A 21 19.16 -17.70 1.97
N HIS A 22 20.10 -16.79 1.71
CA HIS A 22 21.31 -17.08 0.95
C HIS A 22 22.24 -18.03 1.72
N ARG A 23 22.54 -17.73 2.99
CA ARG A 23 23.38 -18.58 3.85
C ARG A 23 22.80 -19.99 4.03
N ALA A 24 21.48 -20.12 4.13
CA ALA A 24 20.80 -21.40 4.26
C ALA A 24 20.62 -22.17 2.93
N GLY A 25 21.12 -21.65 1.80
CA GLY A 25 20.98 -22.27 0.47
C GLY A 25 19.56 -22.24 -0.10
N ALA A 26 18.63 -21.48 0.52
CA ALA A 26 17.27 -21.30 0.07
C ALA A 26 17.16 -20.37 -1.14
N LEU A 27 18.08 -19.41 -1.25
CA LEU A 27 18.23 -18.42 -2.31
C LEU A 27 19.68 -18.41 -2.80
N GLN A 28 19.91 -18.20 -4.10
CA GLN A 28 21.25 -18.15 -4.68
C GLN A 28 21.49 -16.79 -5.36
N THR A 29 22.75 -16.36 -5.51
CA THR A 29 23.11 -15.10 -6.17
C THR A 29 22.52 -14.99 -7.57
N LYS A 30 22.51 -16.07 -8.36
CA LYS A 30 21.89 -16.12 -9.70
C LYS A 30 20.39 -15.81 -9.70
N ASP A 31 19.71 -16.00 -8.58
CA ASP A 31 18.28 -15.70 -8.45
C ASP A 31 18.03 -14.19 -8.32
N LEU A 32 19.05 -13.41 -7.91
CA LEU A 32 18.99 -11.94 -7.79
C LEU A 32 19.26 -11.24 -9.14
N GLN A 33 19.93 -11.92 -10.09
CA GLN A 33 20.31 -11.35 -11.39
C GLN A 33 19.14 -11.21 -12.36
N ARG A 34 18.08 -11.99 -12.19
CA ARG A 34 16.92 -12.02 -13.07
C ARG A 34 15.64 -11.85 -12.28
N VAL A 35 15.01 -10.72 -12.46
CA VAL A 35 13.93 -10.28 -11.56
C VAL A 35 12.62 -9.99 -12.30
N VAL A 36 11.53 -10.15 -11.59
CA VAL A 36 10.20 -9.65 -11.94
C VAL A 36 9.92 -8.41 -11.10
N VAL A 37 9.51 -7.33 -11.75
CA VAL A 37 9.03 -6.12 -11.08
C VAL A 37 7.55 -5.95 -11.40
N ASP A 38 6.74 -5.81 -10.37
CA ASP A 38 5.31 -5.56 -10.51
C ASP A 38 4.85 -4.52 -9.49
N THR A 39 3.74 -3.83 -9.77
CA THR A 39 3.14 -2.88 -8.84
C THR A 39 1.77 -3.35 -8.36
N THR A 40 1.53 -3.13 -7.09
CA THR A 40 0.22 -3.38 -6.48
C THR A 40 -0.21 -2.19 -5.64
N VAL A 41 -1.48 -2.17 -5.21
CA VAL A 41 -1.95 -1.17 -4.25
C VAL A 41 -1.99 -1.79 -2.85
N GLN A 42 -1.31 -1.13 -1.93
CA GLN A 42 -1.45 -1.35 -0.50
C GLN A 42 -2.65 -0.54 -0.02
N GLU A 43 -3.78 -1.21 0.23
CA GLU A 43 -4.99 -0.54 0.64
C GLU A 43 -4.89 -0.04 2.08
N LYS A 44 -5.31 1.20 2.32
CA LYS A 44 -5.41 1.77 3.67
C LYS A 44 -6.67 1.26 4.38
N ALA A 45 -6.59 1.06 5.68
CA ALA A 45 -7.73 0.66 6.51
C ALA A 45 -8.72 1.83 6.69
N ILE A 46 -9.38 2.22 5.61
CA ILE A 46 -10.40 3.26 5.60
C ILE A 46 -11.76 2.70 5.17
N ALA A 47 -12.83 3.36 5.60
CA ALA A 47 -14.14 3.11 5.03
C ALA A 47 -14.23 3.68 3.61
N HIS A 48 -15.02 3.03 2.73
CA HIS A 48 -15.22 3.53 1.36
C HIS A 48 -15.60 5.02 1.37
N PRO A 49 -14.81 5.90 0.73
CA PRO A 49 -15.01 7.33 0.80
C PRO A 49 -16.22 7.77 -0.02
N THR A 50 -17.12 8.52 0.63
CA THR A 50 -18.19 9.26 -0.04
C THR A 50 -18.20 10.67 0.52
N ASP A 51 -18.58 11.66 -0.30
CA ASP A 51 -18.63 13.06 0.14
C ASP A 51 -19.50 13.26 1.39
N ALA A 52 -20.64 12.57 1.45
CA ALA A 52 -21.53 12.63 2.60
C ALA A 52 -20.87 12.09 3.88
N ARG A 53 -20.19 10.95 3.78
CA ARG A 53 -19.48 10.32 4.91
C ARG A 53 -18.30 11.17 5.39
N LEU A 54 -17.52 11.71 4.46
CA LEU A 54 -16.40 12.60 4.77
C LEU A 54 -16.88 13.89 5.44
N THR A 55 -17.90 14.55 4.89
CA THR A 55 -18.47 15.78 5.45
C THR A 55 -19.06 15.54 6.83
N HIS A 56 -19.82 14.45 7.02
CA HIS A 56 -20.35 14.09 8.35
C HIS A 56 -19.23 13.81 9.37
N ARG A 57 -18.17 13.11 8.95
CA ARG A 57 -16.99 12.85 9.81
C ARG A 57 -16.23 14.13 10.16
N ALA A 58 -16.11 15.08 9.23
CA ALA A 58 -15.52 16.38 9.50
C ALA A 58 -16.29 17.14 10.59
N ILE A 59 -17.63 17.16 10.48
CA ILE A 59 -18.51 17.75 11.50
C ILE A 59 -18.27 17.09 12.86
N GLN A 60 -18.29 15.76 12.94
CA GLN A 60 -18.06 15.04 14.20
C GLN A 60 -16.72 15.41 14.82
N LYS A 61 -15.62 15.32 14.04
CA LYS A 61 -14.27 15.61 14.55
C LYS A 61 -14.10 17.05 15.02
N LEU A 62 -14.67 18.03 14.30
CA LEU A 62 -14.62 19.44 14.70
C LEU A 62 -15.41 19.68 15.99
N VAL A 63 -16.59 19.08 16.13
CA VAL A 63 -17.40 19.19 17.35
C VAL A 63 -16.70 18.51 18.52
N ASP A 64 -16.12 17.33 18.34
CA ASP A 64 -15.38 16.61 19.38
C ASP A 64 -14.13 17.38 19.81
N LEU A 65 -13.43 18.02 18.86
CA LEU A 65 -12.28 18.87 19.17
C LEU A 65 -12.72 20.12 19.94
N ALA A 66 -13.77 20.81 19.48
CA ALA A 66 -14.31 21.97 20.15
C ALA A 66 -14.72 21.66 21.60
N LYS A 67 -15.37 20.52 21.83
CA LYS A 67 -15.73 20.06 23.18
C LYS A 67 -14.52 19.82 24.06
N ARG A 68 -13.47 19.19 23.53
CA ARG A 68 -12.22 18.94 24.31
C ARG A 68 -11.46 20.18 24.67
N GLU A 69 -11.46 21.17 23.79
CA GLU A 69 -10.76 22.45 23.98
C GLU A 69 -11.64 23.52 24.64
N GLY A 70 -12.82 23.17 25.14
CA GLY A 70 -13.72 24.12 25.83
C GLY A 70 -14.35 25.18 24.92
N VAL A 71 -14.29 25.02 23.59
CA VAL A 71 -14.90 25.96 22.63
C VAL A 71 -16.39 25.68 22.50
N ALA A 72 -17.22 26.50 23.12
CA ALA A 72 -18.68 26.36 23.08
C ALA A 72 -19.25 26.73 21.72
N LEU A 73 -19.73 25.75 20.93
CA LEU A 73 -20.36 25.98 19.64
C LEU A 73 -21.79 26.48 19.78
N ARG A 74 -22.23 27.40 18.88
CA ARG A 74 -23.64 27.83 18.82
C ARG A 74 -24.57 26.66 18.54
N GLN A 75 -24.13 25.74 17.66
CA GLN A 75 -24.86 24.50 17.35
C GLN A 75 -23.92 23.43 16.81
N SER A 76 -24.01 22.21 17.31
CA SER A 76 -23.18 21.08 16.87
C SER A 76 -23.63 20.44 15.57
N TYR A 77 -24.91 20.57 15.22
CA TYR A 77 -25.56 19.93 14.04
C TYR A 77 -25.39 18.39 13.95
N LEU A 78 -24.89 17.68 14.97
CA LEU A 78 -24.57 16.24 14.89
C LEU A 78 -25.74 15.37 14.44
N ARG A 79 -26.92 15.56 15.06
CA ARG A 79 -28.14 14.77 14.71
C ARG A 79 -28.60 15.05 13.28
N LEU A 80 -28.65 16.33 12.88
CA LEU A 80 -29.05 16.76 11.55
C LEU A 80 -28.07 16.26 10.48
N ALA A 81 -26.76 16.34 10.76
CA ALA A 81 -25.71 15.87 9.87
C ALA A 81 -25.76 14.34 9.67
N LYS A 82 -25.96 13.58 10.76
CA LYS A 82 -26.14 12.12 10.68
C LYS A 82 -27.33 11.75 9.79
N ARG A 83 -28.48 12.38 10.02
CA ARG A 83 -29.71 12.14 9.22
C ARG A 83 -29.48 12.50 7.74
N ALA A 84 -28.88 13.68 7.45
CA ALA A 84 -28.60 14.11 6.10
C ALA A 84 -27.64 13.14 5.38
N ALA A 85 -26.58 12.68 6.05
CA ALA A 85 -25.63 11.72 5.46
C ALA A 85 -26.32 10.37 5.10
N ILE A 86 -27.21 9.87 5.95
CA ILE A 86 -28.02 8.67 5.68
C ILE A 86 -28.94 8.92 4.47
N MET A 87 -29.59 10.08 4.39
CA MET A 87 -30.50 10.41 3.29
C MET A 87 -29.77 10.55 1.95
N VAL A 88 -28.54 11.09 1.94
CA VAL A 88 -27.71 11.07 0.72
C VAL A 88 -27.51 9.64 0.22
N GLY A 89 -27.15 8.70 1.10
CA GLY A 89 -26.97 7.28 0.74
C GLY A 89 -28.25 6.66 0.19
N ARG A 90 -29.38 6.84 0.87
CA ARG A 90 -30.70 6.31 0.45
C ARG A 90 -31.13 6.85 -0.92
N TYR A 91 -31.03 8.17 -1.12
CA TYR A 91 -31.39 8.77 -2.41
C TYR A 91 -30.45 8.37 -3.55
N THR A 92 -29.16 8.20 -3.26
CA THR A 92 -28.19 7.71 -4.25
C THR A 92 -28.51 6.28 -4.67
N HIS A 93 -28.81 5.40 -3.70
CA HIS A 93 -29.20 4.01 -3.97
C HIS A 93 -30.51 3.93 -4.79
N ALA A 94 -31.47 4.80 -4.50
CA ALA A 94 -32.74 4.91 -5.24
C ALA A 94 -32.63 5.70 -6.56
N HIS A 95 -31.41 6.01 -7.03
CA HIS A 95 -31.14 6.82 -8.24
C HIS A 95 -31.79 8.22 -8.25
N GLN A 96 -32.20 8.74 -7.05
CA GLN A 96 -32.78 10.07 -6.90
C GLN A 96 -31.71 11.15 -6.73
N PHE A 97 -30.86 11.32 -7.72
CA PHE A 97 -29.64 12.15 -7.63
C PHE A 97 -29.92 13.62 -7.28
N LYS A 98 -31.01 14.22 -7.77
CA LYS A 98 -31.38 15.60 -7.40
C LYS A 98 -31.62 15.75 -5.89
N ARG A 99 -32.31 14.78 -5.26
CA ARG A 99 -32.56 14.76 -3.81
C ARG A 99 -31.27 14.49 -3.03
N ALA A 100 -30.45 13.53 -3.49
CA ALA A 100 -29.14 13.26 -2.91
C ALA A 100 -28.26 14.52 -2.90
N HIS A 101 -28.24 15.27 -3.99
CA HIS A 101 -27.46 16.51 -4.13
C HIS A 101 -27.96 17.60 -3.16
N ARG A 102 -29.28 17.78 -3.01
CA ARG A 102 -29.82 18.72 -2.02
C ARG A 102 -29.42 18.36 -0.59
N ALA A 103 -29.48 17.09 -0.23
CA ALA A 103 -29.09 16.60 1.10
C ALA A 103 -27.58 16.78 1.34
N LEU A 104 -26.73 16.57 0.31
CA LEU A 104 -25.29 16.82 0.38
C LEU A 104 -24.98 18.32 0.53
N LYS A 105 -25.65 19.18 -0.24
CA LYS A 105 -25.54 20.66 -0.10
C LYS A 105 -25.91 21.12 1.30
N PHE A 106 -27.02 20.57 1.84
CA PHE A 106 -27.42 20.83 3.23
C PHE A 106 -26.30 20.48 4.21
N LEU A 107 -25.69 19.31 4.05
CA LEU A 107 -24.61 18.83 4.90
C LEU A 107 -23.36 19.71 4.83
N ARG A 108 -22.92 20.07 3.62
CA ARG A 108 -21.81 21.01 3.37
C ARG A 108 -22.05 22.39 4.00
N THR A 109 -23.28 22.90 3.92
CA THR A 109 -23.66 24.18 4.56
C THR A 109 -23.50 24.13 6.08
N ARG A 110 -23.83 23.00 6.76
CA ARG A 110 -23.65 22.83 8.20
C ARG A 110 -22.18 22.75 8.58
N LEU A 111 -21.38 22.03 7.80
CA LEU A 111 -19.93 22.03 7.99
C LEU A 111 -19.35 23.44 7.89
N GLY A 112 -19.73 24.23 6.87
CA GLY A 112 -19.27 25.59 6.71
C GLY A 112 -19.68 26.50 7.88
N ARG A 113 -20.87 26.30 8.47
CA ARG A 113 -21.29 27.04 9.67
C ARG A 113 -20.43 26.72 10.89
N ILE A 114 -20.11 25.45 11.11
CA ILE A 114 -19.23 25.02 12.21
C ILE A 114 -17.83 25.59 12.03
N ILE A 115 -17.26 25.51 10.82
CA ILE A 115 -15.94 26.07 10.51
C ILE A 115 -15.89 27.58 10.86
N ARG A 116 -16.88 28.34 10.39
CA ARG A 116 -16.93 29.80 10.68
C ARG A 116 -17.16 30.09 12.15
N ASP A 117 -17.96 29.30 12.86
CA ASP A 117 -18.20 29.49 14.30
C ASP A 117 -16.94 29.22 15.13
N ILE A 118 -16.21 28.13 14.80
CA ILE A 118 -14.94 27.83 15.45
C ILE A 118 -13.93 28.96 15.19
N ARG A 119 -13.70 29.35 13.92
CA ARG A 119 -12.73 30.38 13.57
C ARG A 119 -12.92 31.66 14.35
N ARG A 120 -14.18 32.16 14.44
CA ARG A 120 -14.49 33.37 15.22
C ARG A 120 -14.21 33.23 16.70
N LYS A 121 -14.31 32.04 17.27
CA LYS A 121 -14.15 31.80 18.72
C LYS A 121 -12.72 31.54 19.16
N ILE A 122 -11.87 31.09 18.22
CA ILE A 122 -10.45 30.85 18.48
C ILE A 122 -9.59 32.06 18.07
N GLU A 123 -10.16 33.00 17.34
CA GLU A 123 -9.48 34.19 16.84
C GLU A 123 -8.79 34.95 17.98
N GLY A 124 -7.49 35.23 17.81
CA GLY A 124 -6.63 35.86 18.79
C GLY A 124 -6.07 34.92 19.87
N ASN A 125 -6.36 33.60 19.80
CA ASN A 125 -5.75 32.64 20.71
C ASN A 125 -4.87 31.66 19.86
N ALA A 126 -3.58 32.01 19.75
CA ALA A 126 -2.61 31.28 18.94
C ALA A 126 -2.56 29.77 19.27
N ALA A 127 -2.65 29.40 20.55
CA ALA A 127 -2.60 28.01 20.99
C ALA A 127 -3.82 27.19 20.47
N LEU A 128 -5.01 27.81 20.45
CA LEU A 128 -6.21 27.19 19.88
C LEU A 128 -6.15 27.18 18.35
N GLU A 129 -5.69 28.27 17.73
CA GLU A 129 -5.54 28.38 16.29
C GLU A 129 -4.64 27.24 15.76
N ASP A 130 -3.44 27.04 16.34
CA ASP A 130 -2.51 25.96 15.99
C ASP A 130 -3.13 24.57 16.18
N ARG A 131 -3.91 24.39 17.25
CA ARG A 131 -4.53 23.10 17.57
C ARG A 131 -5.66 22.73 16.62
N PHE A 132 -6.41 23.73 16.14
CA PHE A 132 -7.52 23.53 15.21
C PHE A 132 -7.09 23.56 13.74
N ALA A 133 -6.01 24.25 13.38
CA ALA A 133 -5.57 24.45 12.00
C ALA A 133 -5.55 23.17 11.15
N PRO A 134 -4.91 22.05 11.56
CA PRO A 134 -4.82 20.86 10.73
C PRO A 134 -6.19 20.25 10.40
N LEU A 135 -7.12 20.28 11.36
CA LEU A 135 -8.45 19.72 11.14
C LEU A 135 -9.36 20.67 10.38
N LEU A 136 -9.24 21.98 10.58
CA LEU A 136 -9.97 23.00 9.82
C LEU A 136 -9.56 22.97 8.36
N ASP A 137 -8.27 22.87 8.05
CA ASP A 137 -7.78 22.78 6.67
C ASP A 137 -8.31 21.55 5.94
N LEU A 138 -8.28 20.39 6.60
CA LEU A 138 -8.87 19.18 6.05
C LEU A 138 -10.38 19.30 5.84
N ALA A 139 -11.08 19.92 6.79
CA ALA A 139 -12.53 20.11 6.69
C ALA A 139 -12.91 21.07 5.56
N VAL A 140 -12.13 22.14 5.35
CA VAL A 140 -12.30 23.07 4.24
C VAL A 140 -12.07 22.35 2.91
N ARG A 141 -11.00 21.55 2.78
CA ARG A 141 -10.73 20.75 1.58
C ARG A 141 -11.87 19.79 1.29
N VAL A 142 -12.38 19.05 2.29
CA VAL A 142 -13.54 18.15 2.12
C VAL A 142 -14.79 18.90 1.70
N MET A 143 -15.01 20.13 2.21
CA MET A 143 -16.16 20.95 1.84
C MET A 143 -16.10 21.42 0.40
N GLN A 144 -14.91 21.76 -0.10
CA GLN A 144 -14.68 22.36 -1.42
C GLN A 144 -14.46 21.32 -2.53
N GLN A 145 -14.02 20.11 -2.19
CA GLN A 145 -13.70 19.10 -3.20
C GLN A 145 -14.91 18.66 -4.01
N ASP A 146 -14.68 18.50 -5.32
CA ASP A 146 -15.69 18.05 -6.26
C ASP A 146 -15.58 16.56 -6.55
N HIS A 147 -16.72 15.93 -6.94
CA HIS A 147 -16.76 14.51 -7.29
C HIS A 147 -15.81 14.17 -8.46
N ARG A 148 -15.74 15.04 -9.46
CA ARG A 148 -14.89 14.86 -10.65
C ARG A 148 -13.55 15.60 -10.59
N GLN A 149 -13.20 16.20 -9.46
CA GLN A 149 -11.93 16.90 -9.30
C GLN A 149 -10.75 15.98 -9.59
N ARG A 150 -9.81 16.46 -10.41
CA ARG A 150 -8.49 15.85 -10.61
C ARG A 150 -7.52 16.36 -9.53
N GLY A 151 -6.47 15.58 -9.23
CA GLY A 151 -5.45 15.97 -8.25
C GLY A 151 -5.76 15.51 -6.83
N GLN A 152 -5.20 16.20 -5.85
CA GLN A 152 -5.25 15.78 -4.46
C GLN A 152 -6.65 15.96 -3.85
N LYS A 153 -7.31 14.84 -3.55
CA LYS A 153 -8.56 14.77 -2.79
C LYS A 153 -8.31 14.16 -1.43
N VAL A 154 -9.14 14.51 -0.47
CA VAL A 154 -9.18 13.84 0.84
C VAL A 154 -10.14 12.67 0.76
N TYR A 155 -9.64 11.48 1.01
CA TYR A 155 -10.43 10.24 1.04
C TYR A 155 -10.67 9.74 2.47
N ALA A 156 -9.86 10.18 3.44
CA ALA A 156 -10.05 9.90 4.85
C ALA A 156 -9.46 11.03 5.70
N LEU A 157 -10.19 11.50 6.71
CA LEU A 157 -9.72 12.57 7.62
C LEU A 157 -8.63 12.12 8.61
N HIS A 158 -8.50 10.82 8.83
CA HIS A 158 -7.48 10.26 9.73
C HIS A 158 -6.25 9.74 8.97
N ALA A 159 -6.33 9.71 7.64
CA ALA A 159 -5.29 9.29 6.73
C ALA A 159 -5.37 10.15 5.46
N PRO A 160 -5.03 11.44 5.53
CA PRO A 160 -5.15 12.37 4.40
C PRO A 160 -4.17 12.05 3.26
N GLU A 161 -3.15 11.24 3.51
CA GLU A 161 -2.16 10.75 2.55
C GLU A 161 -2.72 9.71 1.56
N VAL A 162 -3.92 9.18 1.80
CA VAL A 162 -4.52 8.13 0.96
C VAL A 162 -4.78 8.62 -0.45
N GLU A 163 -4.38 7.82 -1.41
CA GLU A 163 -4.56 8.06 -2.84
C GLU A 163 -5.67 7.17 -3.41
N CYS A 164 -6.32 7.63 -4.47
CA CYS A 164 -7.27 6.84 -5.25
C CYS A 164 -6.58 6.32 -6.51
N ILE A 165 -6.42 5.01 -6.60
CA ILE A 165 -5.68 4.36 -7.68
C ILE A 165 -6.65 3.56 -8.53
N GLY A 166 -6.75 3.93 -9.82
CA GLY A 166 -7.56 3.21 -10.79
C GLY A 166 -6.90 1.88 -11.19
N LYS A 167 -7.67 0.79 -11.15
CA LYS A 167 -7.19 -0.56 -11.49
C LYS A 167 -7.82 -1.11 -12.78
N GLY A 168 -8.74 -0.40 -13.39
CA GLY A 168 -9.44 -0.88 -14.61
C GLY A 168 -10.26 -2.16 -14.44
N LYS A 169 -10.49 -2.62 -13.19
CA LYS A 169 -11.28 -3.82 -12.89
C LYS A 169 -12.77 -3.48 -12.82
N ALA A 170 -13.62 -4.24 -13.50
CA ALA A 170 -15.06 -3.99 -13.55
C ALA A 170 -15.73 -3.97 -12.15
N ARG A 171 -15.36 -4.91 -11.25
CA ARG A 171 -15.98 -5.01 -9.92
C ARG A 171 -15.37 -4.07 -8.87
N LYS A 172 -14.12 -3.68 -9.03
CA LYS A 172 -13.39 -2.81 -8.08
C LYS A 172 -12.51 -1.85 -8.88
N PRO A 173 -13.10 -0.81 -9.49
CA PRO A 173 -12.38 0.10 -10.37
C PRO A 173 -11.33 0.95 -9.66
N TYR A 174 -11.54 1.22 -8.36
CA TYR A 174 -10.65 2.05 -7.54
C TYR A 174 -10.22 1.32 -6.27
N GLU A 175 -8.95 1.46 -5.93
CA GLU A 175 -8.37 1.05 -4.66
C GLU A 175 -7.83 2.30 -3.93
N PHE A 176 -8.05 2.37 -2.60
CA PHE A 176 -7.69 3.54 -1.79
C PHE A 176 -6.51 3.20 -0.88
N GLY A 177 -5.36 3.79 -1.16
CA GLY A 177 -4.13 3.48 -0.43
C GLY A 177 -2.91 4.10 -1.07
N CYS A 178 -1.82 3.35 -1.14
CA CYS A 178 -0.57 3.73 -1.75
C CYS A 178 -0.11 2.65 -2.73
N LYS A 179 0.45 3.02 -3.87
CA LYS A 179 1.09 2.08 -4.80
C LYS A 179 2.36 1.52 -4.16
N VAL A 180 2.61 0.22 -4.34
CA VAL A 180 3.81 -0.46 -3.87
C VAL A 180 4.42 -1.21 -5.03
N SER A 181 5.73 -1.06 -5.24
CA SER A 181 6.50 -1.91 -6.12
C SER A 181 7.01 -3.13 -5.34
N VAL A 182 6.94 -4.29 -5.96
CA VAL A 182 7.42 -5.56 -5.42
C VAL A 182 8.35 -6.21 -6.43
N ILE A 183 9.52 -6.66 -5.98
CA ILE A 183 10.48 -7.39 -6.80
C ILE A 183 10.61 -8.82 -6.29
N THR A 184 10.56 -9.78 -7.20
CA THR A 184 10.78 -11.21 -6.92
C THR A 184 11.73 -11.81 -7.94
N PRO A 185 12.40 -12.96 -7.66
CA PRO A 185 13.17 -13.68 -8.66
C PRO A 185 12.28 -14.12 -9.84
N VAL A 186 12.84 -14.15 -11.04
CA VAL A 186 12.23 -14.85 -12.19
C VAL A 186 12.35 -16.36 -12.04
N THR A 187 13.44 -16.81 -11.42
CA THR A 187 13.73 -18.22 -11.17
C THR A 187 12.78 -18.81 -10.11
N ALA A 188 12.93 -20.10 -9.84
CA ALA A 188 12.25 -20.76 -8.71
C ALA A 188 13.31 -21.16 -7.69
N PRO A 189 13.66 -20.27 -6.73
CA PRO A 189 14.60 -20.61 -5.68
C PRO A 189 14.11 -21.81 -4.85
N LYS A 190 15.03 -22.60 -4.32
CA LYS A 190 14.71 -23.81 -3.54
C LYS A 190 13.84 -23.51 -2.32
N GLY A 191 14.06 -22.35 -1.68
CA GLY A 191 13.29 -21.94 -0.51
C GLY A 191 11.93 -21.29 -0.80
N GLY A 192 11.65 -20.98 -2.07
CA GLY A 192 10.40 -20.33 -2.50
C GLY A 192 10.62 -18.98 -3.18
N GLN A 193 9.53 -18.31 -3.51
CA GLN A 193 9.55 -17.05 -4.27
C GLN A 193 9.73 -15.86 -3.32
N PHE A 194 10.96 -15.60 -2.86
CA PHE A 194 11.26 -14.49 -1.95
C PHE A 194 10.91 -13.13 -2.54
N VAL A 195 10.50 -12.19 -1.69
CA VAL A 195 10.44 -10.76 -2.04
C VAL A 195 11.82 -10.16 -1.86
N LEU A 196 12.44 -9.75 -2.97
CA LEU A 196 13.78 -9.18 -2.97
C LEU A 196 13.78 -7.70 -2.56
N HIS A 197 12.71 -6.98 -2.93
CA HIS A 197 12.56 -5.56 -2.62
C HIS A 197 11.08 -5.19 -2.60
N ALA A 198 10.71 -4.26 -1.70
CA ALA A 198 9.37 -3.67 -1.63
C ALA A 198 9.46 -2.20 -1.26
N LYS A 199 8.83 -1.32 -2.06
CA LYS A 199 8.86 0.13 -1.85
C LYS A 199 7.50 0.76 -2.09
N ALA A 200 7.05 1.58 -1.14
CA ALA A 200 5.86 2.40 -1.29
C ALA A 200 6.13 3.59 -2.22
N LEU A 201 5.22 3.83 -3.17
CA LEU A 201 5.32 4.82 -4.22
C LEU A 201 4.18 5.83 -4.08
N HIS A 202 4.47 6.97 -3.48
CA HIS A 202 3.50 8.04 -3.29
C HIS A 202 3.34 8.90 -4.55
N GLY A 203 2.14 9.49 -4.75
CA GLY A 203 1.82 10.31 -5.91
C GLY A 203 1.33 9.50 -7.10
N ASN A 204 1.07 8.18 -6.92
CA ASN A 204 0.63 7.26 -7.98
C ASN A 204 1.46 7.43 -9.28
N PRO A 205 2.80 7.35 -9.23
CA PRO A 205 3.65 7.54 -10.39
C PRO A 205 3.36 6.51 -11.49
N PHE A 206 3.66 6.85 -12.73
CA PHE A 206 3.62 5.89 -13.83
C PHE A 206 4.66 4.78 -13.60
N ASP A 207 4.27 3.51 -13.75
CA ASP A 207 5.11 2.35 -13.39
C ASP A 207 6.46 2.36 -14.11
N GLY A 208 6.49 2.74 -15.38
CA GLY A 208 7.71 2.82 -16.16
C GLY A 208 8.75 3.82 -15.65
N HIS A 209 8.34 4.89 -14.97
CA HIS A 209 9.25 5.87 -14.38
C HIS A 209 9.84 5.41 -13.04
N THR A 210 9.23 4.43 -12.40
CA THR A 210 9.70 3.92 -11.09
C THR A 210 10.79 2.87 -11.22
N LEU A 211 10.95 2.28 -12.40
CA LEU A 211 11.79 1.11 -12.63
C LEU A 211 13.27 1.37 -12.32
N GLY A 212 13.82 2.50 -12.79
CA GLY A 212 15.21 2.88 -12.57
C GLY A 212 15.59 2.98 -11.09
N PRO A 213 14.93 3.86 -10.32
CA PRO A 213 15.20 4.01 -8.89
C PRO A 213 15.02 2.71 -8.09
N ILE A 214 14.02 1.88 -8.42
CA ILE A 214 13.73 0.65 -7.68
C ILE A 214 14.81 -0.41 -7.94
N ILE A 215 15.30 -0.53 -9.18
CA ILE A 215 16.39 -1.46 -9.50
C ILE A 215 17.71 -0.98 -8.88
N ALA A 216 17.97 0.32 -8.88
CA ALA A 216 19.15 0.89 -8.21
C ALA A 216 19.12 0.59 -6.70
N ASP A 217 17.98 0.78 -6.03
CA ASP A 217 17.81 0.42 -4.62
C ASP A 217 18.11 -1.07 -4.37
N LEU A 218 17.54 -1.97 -5.20
CA LEU A 218 17.81 -3.41 -5.09
C LEU A 218 19.28 -3.75 -5.24
N GLN A 219 19.96 -3.20 -6.25
CA GLN A 219 21.38 -3.45 -6.50
C GLN A 219 22.24 -2.93 -5.34
N THR A 220 21.93 -1.75 -4.79
CA THR A 220 22.60 -1.20 -3.62
C THR A 220 22.42 -2.08 -2.39
N GLN A 221 21.21 -2.60 -2.16
CA GLN A 221 20.92 -3.45 -1.01
C GLN A 221 21.55 -4.85 -1.10
N THR A 222 21.63 -5.43 -2.30
CA THR A 222 22.09 -6.80 -2.49
C THR A 222 23.55 -6.93 -2.94
N GLY A 223 24.13 -5.84 -3.47
CA GLY A 223 25.46 -5.87 -4.11
C GLY A 223 25.48 -6.65 -5.43
N VAL A 224 24.33 -7.06 -5.97
CA VAL A 224 24.23 -7.88 -7.18
C VAL A 224 23.68 -7.07 -8.34
N GLU A 225 24.36 -7.10 -9.47
CA GLU A 225 23.88 -6.46 -10.70
C GLU A 225 22.72 -7.24 -11.32
N VAL A 226 21.65 -6.51 -11.69
CA VAL A 226 20.49 -7.10 -12.37
C VAL A 226 20.74 -7.17 -13.88
N GLU A 227 20.69 -8.37 -14.42
CA GLU A 227 20.89 -8.66 -15.85
C GLU A 227 19.61 -8.56 -16.67
N ARG A 228 18.48 -9.04 -16.11
CA ARG A 228 17.18 -9.07 -16.80
C ARG A 228 16.04 -8.70 -15.87
N ILE A 229 15.17 -7.85 -16.38
CA ILE A 229 14.01 -7.30 -15.67
C ILE A 229 12.75 -7.66 -16.47
N HIS A 230 11.85 -8.42 -15.88
CA HIS A 230 10.57 -8.78 -16.48
C HIS A 230 9.44 -7.95 -15.84
N VAL A 231 8.66 -7.28 -16.70
CA VAL A 231 7.59 -6.39 -16.30
C VAL A 231 6.29 -6.66 -17.06
N ASP A 232 5.19 -6.14 -16.59
CA ASP A 232 3.91 -6.21 -17.29
C ASP A 232 3.78 -5.15 -18.41
N LYS A 233 2.61 -5.13 -19.08
CA LYS A 233 2.33 -4.17 -20.16
C LYS A 233 2.22 -2.73 -19.66
N GLY A 234 1.97 -2.50 -18.38
CA GLY A 234 1.87 -1.19 -17.75
C GLY A 234 3.18 -0.41 -17.76
N TYR A 235 4.30 -1.09 -17.96
CA TYR A 235 5.64 -0.48 -18.04
C TYR A 235 6.03 -0.03 -19.45
N ARG A 236 5.15 -0.12 -20.45
CA ARG A 236 5.46 0.35 -21.81
C ARG A 236 5.80 1.83 -21.80
N GLY A 237 6.91 2.20 -22.43
CA GLY A 237 7.43 3.57 -22.38
C GLY A 237 8.25 3.90 -21.14
N HIS A 238 8.79 2.88 -20.47
CA HIS A 238 9.66 3.06 -19.30
C HIS A 238 10.91 3.89 -19.62
N SER A 239 11.41 4.58 -18.60
CA SER A 239 12.62 5.43 -18.65
C SER A 239 13.89 4.72 -18.18
N TYR A 240 13.90 3.38 -18.08
CA TYR A 240 15.08 2.64 -17.65
C TYR A 240 16.25 2.82 -18.63
N PRO A 241 17.47 3.18 -18.15
CA PRO A 241 18.58 3.55 -19.03
C PRO A 241 18.97 2.45 -20.03
N ASN A 242 19.07 1.19 -19.56
CA ASN A 242 19.39 0.05 -20.43
C ASN A 242 18.11 -0.69 -20.83
N ARG A 243 17.48 -0.21 -21.92
CA ARG A 243 16.25 -0.81 -22.47
C ARG A 243 16.41 -2.29 -22.86
N PHE A 244 17.62 -2.76 -23.09
CA PHE A 244 17.89 -4.15 -23.51
C PHE A 244 17.78 -5.15 -22.36
N LYS A 245 17.89 -4.67 -21.10
CA LYS A 245 17.68 -5.49 -19.90
C LYS A 245 16.20 -5.68 -19.56
N VAL A 246 15.28 -4.86 -20.12
CA VAL A 246 13.85 -4.87 -19.78
C VAL A 246 13.03 -5.66 -20.79
N TRP A 247 12.24 -6.61 -20.28
CA TRP A 247 11.37 -7.49 -21.06
C TRP A 247 9.91 -7.30 -20.65
N ILE A 248 9.12 -6.73 -21.57
CA ILE A 248 7.71 -6.40 -21.33
C ILE A 248 6.82 -7.54 -21.77
N SER A 249 5.83 -7.92 -20.98
CA SER A 249 4.85 -8.96 -21.32
C SER A 249 4.20 -8.72 -22.68
N GLY A 250 4.22 -9.78 -23.52
CA GLY A 250 3.70 -9.71 -24.88
C GLY A 250 4.68 -9.15 -25.93
N GLN A 251 5.94 -8.89 -25.55
CA GLN A 251 6.99 -8.55 -26.52
C GLN A 251 7.31 -9.79 -27.38
N VAL A 252 7.46 -9.59 -28.70
CA VAL A 252 7.76 -10.66 -29.65
C VAL A 252 9.19 -10.52 -30.18
N ARG A 253 9.64 -9.28 -30.44
CA ARG A 253 10.97 -9.03 -31.01
C ARG A 253 12.09 -9.37 -30.03
N ARG A 254 13.15 -10.02 -30.51
CA ARG A 254 14.37 -10.36 -29.76
C ARG A 254 14.13 -11.38 -28.62
N VAL A 255 13.01 -12.08 -28.60
CA VAL A 255 12.65 -13.03 -27.55
C VAL A 255 13.18 -14.42 -27.89
N THR A 256 14.23 -14.88 -27.18
CA THR A 256 14.75 -16.26 -27.26
C THR A 256 13.82 -17.23 -26.51
N LYS A 257 14.04 -18.55 -26.73
CA LYS A 257 13.29 -19.62 -26.01
C LYS A 257 13.44 -19.48 -24.48
N ALA A 258 14.62 -19.07 -23.98
CA ALA A 258 14.88 -18.84 -22.55
C ALA A 258 14.07 -17.66 -22.02
N ILE A 259 14.13 -16.52 -22.70
CA ILE A 259 13.36 -15.30 -22.32
C ILE A 259 11.86 -15.59 -22.35
N ARG A 260 11.37 -16.35 -23.33
CA ARG A 260 9.94 -16.74 -23.40
C ARG A 260 9.51 -17.56 -22.18
N ARG A 261 10.35 -18.47 -21.68
CA ARG A 261 10.13 -19.20 -20.42
C ARG A 261 10.11 -18.25 -19.22
N GLU A 262 11.06 -17.34 -19.13
CA GLU A 262 11.12 -16.33 -18.07
C GLU A 262 9.87 -15.41 -18.08
N MET A 263 9.43 -14.96 -19.25
CA MET A 263 8.20 -14.17 -19.41
C MET A 263 6.93 -14.91 -18.93
N LYS A 264 6.84 -16.23 -19.16
CA LYS A 264 5.75 -17.05 -18.58
C LYS A 264 5.83 -17.10 -17.05
N ARG A 265 7.05 -17.19 -16.51
CA ARG A 265 7.25 -17.21 -15.05
C ARG A 265 7.00 -15.87 -14.36
N ARG A 266 6.93 -14.77 -15.10
CA ARG A 266 6.53 -13.47 -14.53
C ARG A 266 5.25 -13.58 -13.68
N ALA A 267 4.30 -14.38 -14.09
CA ALA A 267 3.05 -14.59 -13.35
C ALA A 267 3.25 -15.12 -11.92
N ALA A 268 4.44 -15.68 -11.59
CA ALA A 268 4.75 -16.15 -10.24
C ALA A 268 4.78 -15.03 -9.18
N VAL A 269 4.84 -13.76 -9.57
CA VAL A 269 4.70 -12.63 -8.64
C VAL A 269 3.27 -12.44 -8.14
N GLU A 270 2.26 -12.86 -8.89
CA GLU A 270 0.84 -12.65 -8.55
C GLU A 270 0.42 -13.39 -7.26
N PRO A 271 0.74 -14.69 -7.07
CA PRO A 271 0.54 -15.37 -5.79
C PRO A 271 1.28 -14.71 -4.63
N VAL A 272 2.52 -14.25 -4.85
CA VAL A 272 3.29 -13.54 -3.81
C VAL A 272 2.55 -12.29 -3.38
N ILE A 273 2.11 -11.47 -4.32
CA ILE A 273 1.28 -10.27 -4.04
C ILE A 273 -0.01 -10.66 -3.31
N GLY A 274 -0.63 -11.77 -3.70
CA GLY A 274 -1.80 -12.32 -3.02
C GLY A 274 -1.53 -12.59 -1.54
N HIS A 275 -0.45 -13.29 -1.22
CA HIS A 275 -0.02 -13.58 0.16
C HIS A 275 0.38 -12.32 0.94
N LEU A 276 1.11 -11.38 0.32
CA LEU A 276 1.42 -10.10 0.96
C LEU A 276 0.15 -9.36 1.39
N LYS A 277 -0.89 -9.40 0.56
CA LYS A 277 -2.18 -8.75 0.87
C LYS A 277 -3.00 -9.50 1.91
N ALA A 278 -3.13 -10.82 1.78
CA ALA A 278 -4.00 -11.64 2.62
C ALA A 278 -3.36 -11.90 4.00
N ASP A 279 -2.11 -12.35 4.02
CA ASP A 279 -1.47 -12.92 5.21
C ASP A 279 -0.57 -11.89 5.93
N HIS A 280 -0.02 -10.91 5.20
CA HIS A 280 0.96 -9.95 5.71
C HIS A 280 0.44 -8.49 5.76
N ARG A 281 -0.88 -8.30 5.79
CA ARG A 281 -1.57 -7.02 6.00
C ARG A 281 -1.30 -5.90 4.96
N MET A 282 -0.74 -6.24 3.81
CA MET A 282 -0.62 -5.26 2.73
C MET A 282 -1.99 -4.91 2.12
N GLY A 283 -2.97 -5.81 2.18
CA GLY A 283 -4.35 -5.56 1.75
C GLY A 283 -5.15 -4.65 2.68
N ARG A 284 -4.65 -4.35 3.91
CA ARG A 284 -5.32 -3.47 4.86
C ARG A 284 -4.33 -2.82 5.82
N ASN A 285 -3.69 -1.73 5.39
CA ASN A 285 -2.71 -1.00 6.17
C ASN A 285 -3.36 -0.10 7.23
N TYR A 286 -3.03 -0.33 8.50
CA TYR A 286 -3.49 0.47 9.64
C TYR A 286 -2.49 1.55 10.08
N LEU A 287 -1.27 1.56 9.53
CA LEU A 287 -0.24 2.53 9.88
C LEU A 287 -0.59 3.89 9.29
N LYS A 288 -0.31 4.97 10.03
CA LYS A 288 -0.63 6.33 9.64
C LYS A 288 0.54 6.99 8.91
N GLY A 289 0.21 7.92 8.03
CA GLY A 289 1.16 8.72 7.30
C GLY A 289 1.88 7.96 6.19
N ARG A 290 2.70 8.66 5.43
CA ARG A 290 3.54 8.11 4.37
C ARG A 290 4.59 7.14 4.92
N ASP A 291 5.17 7.45 6.08
CA ASP A 291 6.14 6.55 6.75
C ASP A 291 5.47 5.25 7.18
N GLY A 292 4.20 5.31 7.61
CA GLY A 292 3.40 4.11 7.85
C GLY A 292 3.18 3.27 6.60
N ASP A 293 3.04 3.89 5.43
CA ASP A 293 2.91 3.16 4.16
C ASP A 293 4.24 2.49 3.76
N ARG A 294 5.38 3.20 3.93
CA ARG A 294 6.72 2.65 3.69
C ARG A 294 6.99 1.47 4.61
N ALA A 295 6.78 1.68 5.92
CA ALA A 295 6.99 0.64 6.92
C ALA A 295 6.15 -0.61 6.66
N ASN A 296 4.87 -0.45 6.31
CA ASN A 296 4.00 -1.60 6.07
C ASN A 296 4.41 -2.40 4.82
N ALA A 297 4.87 -1.74 3.76
CA ALA A 297 5.34 -2.41 2.54
C ALA A 297 6.54 -3.31 2.84
N VAL A 298 7.54 -2.79 3.55
CA VAL A 298 8.76 -3.53 3.93
C VAL A 298 8.45 -4.63 4.94
N LEU A 299 7.63 -4.36 5.97
CA LEU A 299 7.25 -5.37 6.97
C LEU A 299 6.44 -6.52 6.37
N ALA A 300 5.57 -6.24 5.39
CA ALA A 300 4.85 -7.29 4.68
C ALA A 300 5.81 -8.18 3.89
N ALA A 301 6.78 -7.59 3.19
CA ALA A 301 7.80 -8.30 2.44
C ALA A 301 8.70 -9.15 3.36
N ALA A 302 9.23 -8.57 4.44
CA ALA A 302 10.07 -9.28 5.40
C ALA A 302 9.30 -10.41 6.09
N GLY A 303 8.06 -10.15 6.53
CA GLY A 303 7.20 -11.17 7.14
C GLY A 303 6.92 -12.35 6.22
N PHE A 304 6.69 -12.09 4.92
CA PHE A 304 6.55 -13.14 3.92
C PHE A 304 7.84 -13.95 3.74
N ASN A 305 8.99 -13.29 3.68
CA ASN A 305 10.29 -13.96 3.57
C ASN A 305 10.58 -14.82 4.80
N PHE A 306 10.33 -14.33 6.02
CA PHE A 306 10.48 -15.11 7.25
C PHE A 306 9.57 -16.35 7.27
N HIS A 307 8.35 -16.22 6.75
CA HIS A 307 7.46 -17.38 6.61
C HIS A 307 8.02 -18.44 5.65
N LEU A 308 8.64 -18.04 4.53
CA LEU A 308 9.33 -18.96 3.62
C LEU A 308 10.55 -19.61 4.30
N LEU A 309 11.33 -18.84 5.06
CA LEU A 309 12.49 -19.36 5.81
C LEU A 309 12.07 -20.40 6.85
N LEU A 310 11.02 -20.17 7.61
CA LEU A 310 10.50 -21.13 8.57
C LEU A 310 10.12 -22.45 7.89
N ARG A 311 9.43 -22.38 6.76
CA ARG A 311 9.11 -23.57 5.94
C ARG A 311 10.34 -24.26 5.36
N TRP A 312 11.37 -23.50 5.02
CA TRP A 312 12.64 -24.04 4.53
C TRP A 312 13.37 -24.80 5.63
N PHE A 313 13.52 -24.22 6.80
CA PHE A 313 14.14 -24.86 7.94
C PHE A 313 13.36 -26.10 8.43
N GLU A 314 12.04 -26.05 8.43
CA GLU A 314 11.20 -27.20 8.72
C GLU A 314 11.48 -28.38 7.76
N ARG A 315 11.61 -28.10 6.45
CA ARG A 315 11.96 -29.11 5.46
C ARG A 315 13.36 -29.70 5.70
N LEU A 316 14.34 -28.87 6.00
CA LEU A 316 15.69 -29.31 6.32
C LEU A 316 15.71 -30.19 7.55
N LEU A 317 15.02 -29.79 8.61
CA LEU A 317 14.91 -30.57 9.87
C LEU A 317 14.25 -31.93 9.63
N ARG A 318 13.15 -31.97 8.89
CA ARG A 318 12.48 -33.23 8.49
C ARG A 318 13.41 -34.16 7.70
N ALA A 319 14.20 -33.61 6.76
CA ALA A 319 15.17 -34.37 6.00
C ALA A 319 16.29 -34.94 6.88
N LEU A 320 16.77 -34.13 7.85
CA LEU A 320 17.77 -34.55 8.82
C LEU A 320 17.26 -35.72 9.69
N PHE A 321 16.05 -35.58 10.25
CA PHE A 321 15.43 -36.68 11.04
C PHE A 321 15.23 -37.95 10.23
N ALA A 322 14.76 -37.83 8.98
CA ALA A 322 14.60 -38.99 8.08
C ALA A 322 15.93 -39.65 7.74
N ALA A 323 17.02 -38.89 7.63
CA ALA A 323 18.36 -39.45 7.44
C ALA A 323 18.86 -40.15 8.71
N LEU A 324 18.67 -39.56 9.89
CA LEU A 324 19.05 -40.14 11.17
C LEU A 324 18.32 -41.48 11.44
N CYS A 325 17.00 -41.52 11.21
CA CYS A 325 16.20 -42.73 11.36
C CYS A 325 16.68 -43.86 10.44
N ARG A 326 17.10 -43.53 9.20
CA ARG A 326 17.69 -44.54 8.28
C ARG A 326 18.99 -45.10 8.78
N VAL A 327 19.89 -44.27 9.33
CA VAL A 327 21.17 -44.73 9.90
C VAL A 327 20.93 -45.61 11.10
N ILE A 328 20.04 -45.22 12.02
CA ILE A 328 19.73 -46.04 13.22
C ILE A 328 19.08 -47.37 12.82
N GLY A 329 18.15 -47.33 11.86
CA GLY A 329 17.51 -48.57 11.36
C GLY A 329 18.48 -49.53 10.69
N SER A 330 19.50 -49.02 9.96
CA SER A 330 20.54 -49.87 9.36
C SER A 330 21.48 -50.50 10.40
N MET A 331 21.71 -49.83 11.53
CA MET A 331 22.52 -50.36 12.65
C MET A 331 21.82 -51.48 13.47
N GLN A 332 20.50 -51.60 13.40
CA GLN A 332 19.74 -52.67 14.07
C GLN A 332 19.71 -54.00 13.29
N TYR A 333 20.09 -53.97 12.01
CA TYR A 333 20.11 -55.15 11.12
C TYR A 333 21.54 -55.60 10.76
N ALA A 334 22.55 -54.97 11.27
CA ALA A 334 23.96 -55.38 11.18
C ALA A 334 24.42 -56.00 12.51
#